data_fd3836f3fd909420c20b74ab696b4917
#
_entry.id   fd3836f3fd909420c20b74ab696b4917
#
_cell.length_a   1.000
_cell.length_b   1.000
_cell.length_c   1.000
_cell.angle_alpha   90.00
_cell.angle_beta   90.00
_cell.angle_gamma   90.00
#
_symmetry.space_group_name_H-M   'P 1'
#
loop_
_entity.id
_entity.type
_entity.pdbx_description
1 polymer ?
#
loop_
_entity_poly.entity_id
_entity_poly.type
_entity_poly.pdbx_seq_one_letter_code
_entity_poly.pdbx_strand_id
1 'polypeptide(L)'
;MGYLFTSESVSEGHPDKVADQISDAVLDKLLAFDPNSKVACETLVTTGQVVMAGEVKTEAYVDLQRIAREVINRIGYTKSEYMFEGNSCGVLSAIHEQSADINRGVEREDPMNQGAGDQGMMFGYATNETENYMPLSLDLSHKLLMILADIRREGKEMTYLRPDSKSQVTIEYDDNGKPVRIDTIVVSTQHDEFI
;
A
#
# COMPACT_ATOMS: atom_id res chain seq x y z
N MET A 1 24.81 27.18 2.09
CA MET A 1 23.51 27.52 2.71
C MET A 1 22.69 26.23 2.73
N GLY A 2 22.38 25.72 3.92
CA GLY A 2 21.62 24.46 4.05
C GLY A 2 20.24 24.53 3.38
N TYR A 3 19.58 23.37 3.25
CA TYR A 3 18.24 23.27 2.64
C TYR A 3 17.30 22.40 3.49
N LEU A 4 16.01 22.60 3.31
CA LEU A 4 14.99 21.76 3.91
C LEU A 4 14.51 20.72 2.89
N PHE A 5 14.32 19.48 3.35
CA PHE A 5 13.74 18.41 2.56
C PHE A 5 12.64 17.71 3.35
N THR A 6 11.51 17.49 2.71
CA THR A 6 10.30 16.94 3.33
C THR A 6 9.89 15.65 2.66
N SER A 7 9.52 14.64 3.46
CA SER A 7 8.89 13.41 3.00
C SER A 7 7.59 13.15 3.75
N GLU A 8 6.68 12.48 3.08
CA GLU A 8 5.37 12.09 3.61
C GLU A 8 5.22 10.57 3.62
N SER A 9 4.35 10.09 4.48
CA SER A 9 3.91 8.69 4.53
C SER A 9 2.42 8.60 4.82
N VAL A 10 1.80 7.53 4.35
CA VAL A 10 0.42 7.16 4.67
C VAL A 10 0.40 5.83 5.39
N SER A 11 -0.55 5.69 6.34
CA SER A 11 -0.70 4.47 7.12
C SER A 11 -1.37 3.34 6.33
N GLU A 12 -1.37 2.15 6.92
CA GLU A 12 -2.04 0.98 6.36
C GLU A 12 -3.53 1.17 6.08
N GLY A 13 -4.19 2.09 6.80
CA GLY A 13 -5.62 2.39 6.64
C GLY A 13 -5.91 3.55 5.69
N HIS A 14 -4.90 4.20 5.13
CA HIS A 14 -5.13 5.20 4.08
C HIS A 14 -5.70 4.53 2.82
N PRO A 15 -6.68 5.13 2.12
CA PRO A 15 -7.31 4.52 0.95
C PRO A 15 -6.34 3.96 -0.08
N ASP A 16 -5.29 4.71 -0.43
CA ASP A 16 -4.26 4.25 -1.39
C ASP A 16 -3.55 3.00 -0.89
N LYS A 17 -3.21 2.94 0.41
CA LYS A 17 -2.52 1.80 1.01
C LYS A 17 -3.45 0.60 1.20
N VAL A 18 -4.74 0.83 1.45
CA VAL A 18 -5.76 -0.22 1.46
C VAL A 18 -5.89 -0.83 0.06
N ALA A 19 -5.93 0.01 -0.98
CA ALA A 19 -5.99 -0.44 -2.37
C ALA A 19 -4.76 -1.29 -2.75
N ASP A 20 -3.54 -0.83 -2.44
CA ASP A 20 -2.30 -1.58 -2.65
C ASP A 20 -2.35 -2.95 -1.96
N GLN A 21 -2.74 -2.99 -0.69
CA GLN A 21 -2.78 -4.23 0.08
C GLN A 21 -3.82 -5.23 -0.45
N ILE A 22 -4.93 -4.76 -1.01
CA ILE A 22 -5.92 -5.64 -1.65
C ILE A 22 -5.36 -6.20 -2.95
N SER A 23 -4.75 -5.36 -3.80
CA SER A 23 -4.14 -5.80 -5.06
C SER A 23 -3.01 -6.81 -4.80
N ASP A 24 -2.14 -6.54 -3.83
CA ASP A 24 -1.06 -7.45 -3.41
C ASP A 24 -1.62 -8.78 -2.88
N ALA A 25 -2.67 -8.75 -2.07
CA ALA A 25 -3.28 -9.96 -1.54
C ALA A 25 -3.93 -10.84 -2.63
N VAL A 26 -4.47 -10.22 -3.69
CA VAL A 26 -4.96 -10.95 -4.87
C VAL A 26 -3.80 -11.59 -5.62
N LEU A 27 -2.72 -10.86 -5.86
CA LEU A 27 -1.49 -11.37 -6.48
C LEU A 27 -0.92 -12.55 -5.68
N ASP A 28 -0.74 -12.39 -4.38
CA ASP A 28 -0.20 -13.42 -3.49
C ASP A 28 -1.03 -14.70 -3.53
N LYS A 29 -2.35 -14.58 -3.49
CA LYS A 29 -3.25 -15.75 -3.54
C LYS A 29 -3.18 -16.46 -4.88
N LEU A 30 -3.14 -15.74 -6.00
CA LEU A 30 -3.03 -16.34 -7.32
C LEU A 30 -1.69 -17.06 -7.48
N LEU A 31 -0.57 -16.44 -7.13
CA LEU A 31 0.75 -17.03 -7.19
C LEU A 31 0.93 -18.25 -6.27
N ALA A 32 0.25 -18.27 -5.13
CA ALA A 32 0.29 -19.41 -4.20
C ALA A 32 -0.32 -20.69 -4.79
N PHE A 33 -1.29 -20.58 -5.71
CA PHE A 33 -1.93 -21.71 -6.38
C PHE A 33 -1.40 -21.97 -7.78
N ASP A 34 -0.99 -20.93 -8.49
CA ASP A 34 -0.39 -21.00 -9.82
C ASP A 34 0.80 -20.02 -9.90
N PRO A 35 2.04 -20.53 -9.72
CA PRO A 35 3.25 -19.70 -9.75
C PRO A 35 3.51 -19.03 -11.11
N ASN A 36 2.82 -19.44 -12.17
CA ASN A 36 2.94 -18.86 -13.50
C ASN A 36 1.88 -17.78 -13.78
N SER A 37 1.04 -17.47 -12.79
CA SER A 37 0.03 -16.42 -12.92
C SER A 37 0.63 -15.07 -13.34
N LYS A 38 -0.05 -14.38 -14.25
CA LYS A 38 0.22 -12.99 -14.62
C LYS A 38 -0.95 -12.17 -14.16
N VAL A 39 -0.68 -11.19 -13.32
CA VAL A 39 -1.72 -10.47 -12.58
C VAL A 39 -1.49 -8.97 -12.70
N ALA A 40 -2.43 -8.30 -13.34
CA ALA A 40 -2.56 -6.85 -13.36
C ALA A 40 -3.90 -6.51 -12.69
N CYS A 41 -3.89 -6.39 -11.37
CA CYS A 41 -5.07 -6.10 -10.56
C CYS A 41 -4.94 -4.70 -9.96
N GLU A 42 -5.78 -3.80 -10.40
CA GLU A 42 -5.93 -2.45 -9.88
C GLU A 42 -7.10 -2.40 -8.91
N THR A 43 -6.95 -1.65 -7.83
CA THR A 43 -8.00 -1.50 -6.83
C THR A 43 -8.28 -0.03 -6.56
N LEU A 44 -9.57 0.32 -6.53
CA LEU A 44 -10.06 1.62 -6.07
C LEU A 44 -10.84 1.41 -4.78
N VAL A 45 -10.54 2.25 -3.77
CA VAL A 45 -11.22 2.24 -2.48
C VAL A 45 -11.83 3.61 -2.22
N THR A 46 -13.08 3.63 -1.79
CA THR A 46 -13.80 4.83 -1.34
C THR A 46 -14.76 4.47 -0.21
N THR A 47 -15.47 5.45 0.33
CA THR A 47 -16.46 5.23 1.40
C THR A 47 -17.44 4.13 1.00
N GLY A 48 -17.50 3.09 1.80
CA GLY A 48 -18.43 1.98 1.65
C GLY A 48 -18.19 1.06 0.45
N GLN A 49 -17.11 1.23 -0.34
CA GLN A 49 -16.93 0.50 -1.58
C GLN A 49 -15.49 0.18 -1.94
N VAL A 50 -15.30 -1.00 -2.53
CA VAL A 50 -14.07 -1.45 -3.21
C VAL A 50 -14.43 -1.84 -4.63
N VAL A 51 -13.61 -1.42 -5.61
CA VAL A 51 -13.70 -1.85 -7.00
C VAL A 51 -12.34 -2.42 -7.40
N MET A 52 -12.32 -3.67 -7.83
CA MET A 52 -11.14 -4.33 -8.40
C MET A 52 -11.35 -4.46 -9.91
N ALA A 53 -10.36 -4.06 -10.69
CA ALA A 53 -10.41 -4.13 -12.15
C ALA A 53 -9.03 -4.54 -12.70
N GLY A 54 -9.01 -5.05 -13.92
CA GLY A 54 -7.75 -5.42 -14.57
C GLY A 54 -7.82 -6.73 -15.32
N GLU A 55 -6.65 -7.30 -15.60
CA GLU A 55 -6.51 -8.51 -16.39
C GLU A 55 -5.63 -9.53 -15.67
N VAL A 56 -6.04 -10.79 -15.69
CA VAL A 56 -5.25 -11.90 -15.12
C VAL A 56 -5.16 -13.05 -16.12
N LYS A 57 -4.02 -13.75 -16.10
CA LYS A 57 -3.85 -15.06 -16.72
C LYS A 57 -3.43 -16.03 -15.64
N THR A 58 -4.26 -17.00 -15.33
CA THR A 58 -4.04 -17.95 -14.23
C THR A 58 -4.91 -19.19 -14.41
N GLU A 59 -4.42 -20.33 -13.91
CA GLU A 59 -5.21 -21.56 -13.75
C GLU A 59 -5.86 -21.62 -12.35
N ALA A 60 -5.54 -20.65 -11.47
CA ALA A 60 -6.05 -20.59 -10.10
C ALA A 60 -7.44 -19.95 -10.04
N TYR A 61 -8.29 -20.46 -9.13
CA TYR A 61 -9.51 -19.81 -8.73
C TYR A 61 -9.38 -19.24 -7.32
N VAL A 62 -9.73 -17.97 -7.15
CA VAL A 62 -9.75 -17.28 -5.86
C VAL A 62 -11.04 -16.48 -5.67
N ASP A 63 -11.51 -16.40 -4.44
CA ASP A 63 -12.64 -15.55 -4.07
C ASP A 63 -12.14 -14.13 -3.78
N LEU A 64 -12.24 -13.27 -4.77
CA LEU A 64 -11.77 -11.88 -4.71
C LEU A 64 -12.47 -11.06 -3.62
N GLN A 65 -13.78 -11.29 -3.42
CA GLN A 65 -14.53 -10.57 -2.39
C GLN A 65 -14.04 -10.96 -1.00
N ARG A 66 -13.81 -12.24 -0.78
CA ARG A 66 -13.28 -12.74 0.48
C ARG A 66 -11.90 -12.16 0.76
N ILE A 67 -10.99 -12.14 -0.23
CA ILE A 67 -9.65 -11.57 -0.09
C ILE A 67 -9.73 -10.10 0.32
N ALA A 68 -10.52 -9.29 -0.38
CA ALA A 68 -10.68 -7.88 -0.05
C ALA A 68 -11.19 -7.68 1.39
N ARG A 69 -12.21 -8.44 1.81
CA ARG A 69 -12.77 -8.36 3.17
C ARG A 69 -11.76 -8.79 4.24
N GLU A 70 -10.97 -9.83 4.00
CA GLU A 70 -9.92 -10.27 4.92
C GLU A 70 -8.86 -9.18 5.12
N VAL A 71 -8.45 -8.48 4.06
CA VAL A 71 -7.51 -7.35 4.13
C VAL A 71 -8.10 -6.19 4.92
N ILE A 72 -9.31 -5.77 4.61
CA ILE A 72 -9.99 -4.64 5.27
C ILE A 72 -10.14 -4.90 6.78
N ASN A 73 -10.56 -6.12 7.15
CA ASN A 73 -10.70 -6.51 8.55
C ASN A 73 -9.34 -6.56 9.27
N ARG A 74 -8.29 -7.07 8.61
CA ARG A 74 -6.91 -7.11 9.15
C ARG A 74 -6.37 -5.72 9.42
N ILE A 75 -6.65 -4.74 8.57
CA ILE A 75 -6.27 -3.34 8.75
C ILE A 75 -6.98 -2.74 9.97
N GLY A 76 -8.19 -3.19 10.27
CA GLY A 76 -8.95 -2.71 11.43
C GLY A 76 -10.22 -1.93 11.09
N TYR A 77 -10.66 -1.94 9.85
CA TYR A 77 -11.97 -1.43 9.45
C TYR A 77 -13.07 -2.47 9.74
N THR A 78 -13.45 -2.55 11.01
CA THR A 78 -14.35 -3.58 11.55
C THR A 78 -15.66 -3.03 12.10
N LYS A 79 -15.86 -1.71 12.04
CA LYS A 79 -17.03 -1.04 12.58
C LYS A 79 -17.78 -0.26 11.51
N SER A 80 -19.11 -0.42 11.44
CA SER A 80 -19.96 0.27 10.46
C SER A 80 -19.94 1.79 10.58
N GLU A 81 -19.68 2.31 11.77
CA GLU A 81 -19.54 3.76 12.03
C GLU A 81 -18.33 4.39 11.31
N TYR A 82 -17.38 3.59 10.82
CA TYR A 82 -16.29 4.07 10.00
C TYR A 82 -16.70 4.36 8.56
N MET A 83 -17.96 4.06 8.19
CA MET A 83 -18.50 4.22 6.82
C MET A 83 -17.73 3.43 5.77
N PHE A 84 -16.85 2.54 6.20
CA PHE A 84 -16.10 1.57 5.44
C PHE A 84 -15.72 0.42 6.38
N GLU A 85 -16.18 -0.79 6.07
CA GLU A 85 -16.05 -1.92 7.00
C GLU A 85 -16.06 -3.23 6.19
N GLY A 86 -15.23 -4.19 6.62
CA GLY A 86 -14.93 -5.39 5.85
C GLY A 86 -16.13 -6.29 5.54
N ASN A 87 -17.16 -6.32 6.40
CA ASN A 87 -18.31 -7.23 6.21
C ASN A 87 -19.44 -6.59 5.40
N SER A 88 -19.58 -5.26 5.43
CA SER A 88 -20.72 -4.55 4.84
C SER A 88 -20.39 -3.70 3.61
N CYS A 89 -19.12 -3.35 3.37
CA CYS A 89 -18.76 -2.57 2.18
C CYS A 89 -19.11 -3.33 0.88
N GLY A 90 -19.48 -2.58 -0.15
CA GLY A 90 -19.64 -3.11 -1.49
C GLY A 90 -18.31 -3.57 -2.05
N VAL A 91 -18.24 -4.75 -2.65
CA VAL A 91 -17.05 -5.23 -3.36
C VAL A 91 -17.44 -5.60 -4.77
N LEU A 92 -16.95 -4.85 -5.74
CA LEU A 92 -17.18 -5.08 -7.17
C LEU A 92 -15.90 -5.61 -7.82
N SER A 93 -16.06 -6.51 -8.79
CA SER A 93 -14.95 -7.01 -9.59
C SER A 93 -15.25 -6.86 -11.08
N ALA A 94 -14.31 -6.27 -11.80
CA ALA A 94 -14.25 -6.17 -13.24
C ALA A 94 -12.88 -6.68 -13.73
N ILE A 95 -12.45 -7.83 -13.20
CA ILE A 95 -11.23 -8.51 -13.62
C ILE A 95 -11.58 -9.44 -14.77
N HIS A 96 -10.82 -9.33 -15.86
CA HIS A 96 -10.98 -10.10 -17.09
C HIS A 96 -9.77 -11.01 -17.33
N GLU A 97 -9.94 -11.94 -18.24
CA GLU A 97 -8.83 -12.76 -18.76
C GLU A 97 -7.90 -11.90 -19.63
N GLN A 98 -6.59 -12.09 -19.49
CA GLN A 98 -5.59 -11.35 -20.26
C GLN A 98 -5.74 -11.59 -21.77
N SER A 99 -5.63 -10.52 -22.54
CA SER A 99 -5.66 -10.57 -24.01
C SER A 99 -4.61 -11.55 -24.57
N ALA A 100 -5.03 -12.41 -25.49
CA ALA A 100 -4.16 -13.36 -26.17
C ALA A 100 -3.03 -12.68 -26.97
N ASP A 101 -3.24 -11.45 -27.45
CA ASP A 101 -2.24 -10.71 -28.22
C ASP A 101 -1.11 -10.20 -27.32
N ILE A 102 -1.42 -9.68 -26.11
CA ILE A 102 -0.43 -9.29 -25.12
C ILE A 102 0.37 -10.52 -24.69
N ASN A 103 -0.30 -11.64 -24.42
CA ASN A 103 0.33 -12.86 -23.98
C ASN A 103 1.37 -13.41 -24.99
N ARG A 104 1.12 -13.31 -26.29
CA ARG A 104 2.08 -13.68 -27.35
C ARG A 104 3.39 -12.87 -27.30
N GLY A 105 3.34 -11.64 -26.84
CA GLY A 105 4.52 -10.78 -26.62
C GLY A 105 5.35 -11.17 -25.41
N VAL A 106 4.72 -11.77 -24.41
CA VAL A 106 5.33 -12.10 -23.10
C VAL A 106 5.89 -13.52 -23.06
N GLU A 107 5.14 -14.51 -23.53
CA GLU A 107 5.55 -15.93 -23.48
C GLU A 107 6.65 -16.24 -24.49
N ARG A 108 7.67 -16.97 -24.03
CA ARG A 108 8.77 -17.53 -24.84
C ARG A 108 8.93 -19.00 -24.49
N GLU A 109 9.47 -19.79 -25.44
CA GLU A 109 9.78 -21.23 -25.23
C GLU A 109 10.75 -21.42 -24.05
N ASP A 110 11.72 -20.52 -23.91
CA ASP A 110 12.63 -20.49 -22.77
C ASP A 110 12.14 -19.45 -21.73
N PRO A 111 11.76 -19.89 -20.52
CA PRO A 111 11.32 -19.00 -19.45
C PRO A 111 12.33 -17.90 -19.07
N MET A 112 13.64 -18.14 -19.27
CA MET A 112 14.68 -17.14 -19.00
C MET A 112 14.67 -15.98 -20.00
N ASN A 113 14.03 -16.17 -21.15
CA ASN A 113 13.88 -15.16 -22.19
C ASN A 113 12.47 -14.55 -22.24
N GLN A 114 11.68 -14.72 -21.17
CA GLN A 114 10.34 -14.17 -21.08
C GLN A 114 10.35 -12.66 -21.25
N GLY A 115 9.39 -12.13 -22.04
CA GLY A 115 9.21 -10.69 -22.24
C GLY A 115 8.47 -10.04 -21.10
N ALA A 116 8.56 -8.70 -21.01
CA ALA A 116 7.73 -7.91 -20.10
C ALA A 116 6.33 -7.71 -20.69
N GLY A 117 5.32 -7.60 -19.82
CA GLY A 117 3.93 -7.33 -20.24
C GLY A 117 3.72 -5.91 -20.73
N ASP A 118 4.60 -4.98 -20.39
CA ASP A 118 4.58 -3.59 -20.81
C ASP A 118 6.01 -3.02 -20.87
N GLN A 119 6.17 -1.88 -21.50
CA GLN A 119 7.39 -1.08 -21.43
C GLN A 119 7.48 -0.35 -20.10
N GLY A 120 8.70 -0.04 -19.66
CA GLY A 120 8.89 0.67 -18.39
C GLY A 120 10.23 1.40 -18.32
N MET A 121 10.27 2.42 -17.49
CA MET A 121 11.49 3.12 -17.09
C MET A 121 11.50 3.21 -15.55
N MET A 122 12.59 2.74 -14.93
CA MET A 122 12.73 2.66 -13.49
C MET A 122 13.80 3.62 -13.01
N PHE A 123 13.57 4.22 -11.84
CA PHE A 123 14.52 5.04 -11.12
C PHE A 123 14.83 4.39 -9.78
N GLY A 124 16.10 4.37 -9.40
CA GLY A 124 16.53 3.87 -8.11
C GLY A 124 17.29 4.98 -7.35
N TYR A 125 17.05 5.04 -6.05
CA TYR A 125 17.78 5.95 -5.16
C TYR A 125 18.06 5.25 -3.82
N ALA A 126 19.28 5.43 -3.31
CA ALA A 126 19.69 4.95 -1.99
C ALA A 126 20.66 5.96 -1.37
N THR A 127 20.63 6.07 -0.04
CA THR A 127 21.51 6.93 0.75
C THR A 127 22.01 6.21 1.98
N ASN A 128 23.12 6.65 2.56
CA ASN A 128 23.66 6.10 3.81
C ASN A 128 23.24 6.89 5.05
N GLU A 129 22.17 7.66 4.97
CA GLU A 129 21.62 8.41 6.10
C GLU A 129 21.00 7.49 7.17
N THR A 130 20.56 6.31 6.76
CA THR A 130 19.95 5.29 7.62
C THR A 130 20.55 3.92 7.34
N GLU A 131 20.41 2.99 8.28
CA GLU A 131 20.93 1.61 8.14
C GLU A 131 20.25 0.82 7.01
N ASN A 132 19.00 1.16 6.68
CA ASN A 132 18.22 0.54 5.60
C ASN A 132 18.36 1.25 4.25
N TYR A 133 19.31 2.17 4.14
CA TYR A 133 19.59 2.97 2.93
C TYR A 133 18.46 3.85 2.42
N MET A 134 17.47 4.12 3.27
CA MET A 134 16.37 5.04 2.97
C MET A 134 16.72 6.47 3.37
N PRO A 135 16.20 7.50 2.66
CA PRO A 135 16.31 8.88 3.10
C PRO A 135 15.74 9.07 4.51
N LEU A 136 16.44 9.81 5.36
CA LEU A 136 16.07 9.95 6.78
C LEU A 136 14.66 10.51 6.97
N SER A 137 14.24 11.51 6.20
CA SER A 137 12.90 12.08 6.28
C SER A 137 11.81 11.06 5.96
N LEU A 138 12.04 10.19 4.97
CA LEU A 138 11.11 9.14 4.57
C LEU A 138 11.06 8.02 5.60
N ASP A 139 12.21 7.55 6.06
CA ASP A 139 12.31 6.49 7.09
C ASP A 139 11.60 6.91 8.38
N LEU A 140 11.81 8.15 8.84
CA LEU A 140 11.13 8.66 10.02
C LEU A 140 9.62 8.80 9.81
N SER A 141 9.17 9.25 8.64
CA SER A 141 7.74 9.36 8.36
C SER A 141 7.05 7.98 8.38
N HIS A 142 7.69 6.95 7.84
CA HIS A 142 7.20 5.57 7.92
C HIS A 142 7.17 5.05 9.36
N LYS A 143 8.25 5.22 10.11
CA LYS A 143 8.35 4.77 11.50
C LYS A 143 7.27 5.36 12.41
N LEU A 144 6.97 6.66 12.25
CA LEU A 144 5.89 7.29 13.01
C LEU A 144 4.55 6.60 12.81
N LEU A 145 4.20 6.25 11.57
CA LEU A 145 2.92 5.60 11.28
C LEU A 145 2.89 4.12 11.68
N MET A 146 4.02 3.43 11.62
CA MET A 146 4.13 2.05 12.13
C MET A 146 3.88 2.03 13.64
N ILE A 147 4.52 2.92 14.39
CA ILE A 147 4.32 3.05 15.85
C ILE A 147 2.86 3.41 16.16
N LEU A 148 2.28 4.34 15.41
CA LEU A 148 0.88 4.74 15.61
C LEU A 148 -0.10 3.57 15.35
N ALA A 149 0.18 2.75 14.34
CA ALA A 149 -0.60 1.55 14.04
C ALA A 149 -0.48 0.50 15.18
N ASP A 150 0.71 0.33 15.75
CA ASP A 150 0.93 -0.58 16.87
C ASP A 150 0.18 -0.12 18.12
N ILE A 151 0.27 1.17 18.47
CA ILE A 151 -0.50 1.77 19.58
C ILE A 151 -2.00 1.53 19.39
N ARG A 152 -2.52 1.75 18.18
CA ARG A 152 -3.92 1.51 17.86
C ARG A 152 -4.30 0.04 18.05
N ARG A 153 -3.48 -0.89 17.59
CA ARG A 153 -3.73 -2.34 17.71
C ARG A 153 -3.66 -2.84 19.14
N GLU A 154 -2.75 -2.29 19.94
CA GLU A 154 -2.67 -2.62 21.37
C GLU A 154 -3.92 -2.19 22.14
N GLY A 155 -4.59 -1.12 21.73
CA GLY A 155 -5.84 -0.65 22.32
C GLY A 155 -5.74 -0.24 23.80
N LYS A 156 -4.55 0.14 24.27
CA LYS A 156 -4.31 0.57 25.65
C LYS A 156 -4.21 2.08 25.77
N GLU A 157 -3.41 2.67 24.88
CA GLU A 157 -3.21 4.11 24.78
C GLU A 157 -3.90 4.60 23.51
N MET A 158 -4.30 5.88 23.47
CA MET A 158 -4.93 6.50 22.31
C MET A 158 -6.02 5.63 21.67
N THR A 159 -6.93 5.08 22.48
CA THR A 159 -7.98 4.12 22.09
C THR A 159 -8.97 4.66 21.05
N TYR A 160 -8.95 5.98 20.82
CA TYR A 160 -9.75 6.70 19.84
C TYR A 160 -9.17 6.65 18.41
N LEU A 161 -7.98 6.09 18.20
CA LEU A 161 -7.36 6.03 16.88
C LEU A 161 -8.13 5.12 15.93
N ARG A 162 -8.33 5.61 14.69
CA ARG A 162 -8.84 4.84 13.56
C ARG A 162 -7.68 4.47 12.60
N PRO A 163 -7.90 3.59 11.62
CA PRO A 163 -6.81 3.05 10.80
C PRO A 163 -6.11 4.07 9.89
N ASP A 164 -6.78 5.13 9.44
CA ASP A 164 -6.19 6.10 8.52
C ASP A 164 -5.37 7.16 9.25
N SER A 165 -4.15 7.37 8.79
CA SER A 165 -3.26 8.44 9.25
C SER A 165 -2.21 8.80 8.21
N LYS A 166 -1.66 10.01 8.36
CA LYS A 166 -0.56 10.56 7.54
C LYS A 166 0.49 11.15 8.43
N SER A 167 1.73 11.11 7.99
CA SER A 167 2.85 11.80 8.62
C SER A 167 3.66 12.55 7.58
N GLN A 168 4.27 13.65 8.02
CA GLN A 168 5.20 14.45 7.24
C GLN A 168 6.38 14.79 8.14
N VAL A 169 7.60 14.58 7.64
CA VAL A 169 8.84 14.92 8.35
C VAL A 169 9.71 15.80 7.48
N THR A 170 10.09 16.96 8.01
CA THR A 170 11.01 17.90 7.38
C THR A 170 12.36 17.86 8.09
N ILE A 171 13.42 17.64 7.35
CA ILE A 171 14.82 17.62 7.82
C ILE A 171 15.56 18.81 7.24
N GLU A 172 16.35 19.48 8.08
CA GLU A 172 17.34 20.45 7.64
C GLU A 172 18.66 19.74 7.35
N TYR A 173 19.21 20.00 6.17
CA TYR A 173 20.49 19.49 5.69
C TYR A 173 21.52 20.62 5.58
N ASP A 174 22.78 20.32 5.83
CA ASP A 174 23.89 21.23 5.57
C ASP A 174 24.26 21.29 4.06
N ASP A 175 25.26 22.11 3.73
CA ASP A 175 25.74 22.28 2.35
C ASP A 175 26.37 21.00 1.75
N ASN A 176 26.70 20.02 2.57
CA ASN A 176 27.26 18.72 2.16
C ASN A 176 26.18 17.64 2.06
N GLY A 177 24.91 17.98 2.26
CA GLY A 177 23.79 17.02 2.25
C GLY A 177 23.72 16.16 3.50
N LYS A 178 24.32 16.57 4.63
CA LYS A 178 24.24 15.86 5.90
C LYS A 178 23.04 16.36 6.70
N PRO A 179 22.20 15.48 7.25
CA PRO A 179 21.10 15.87 8.11
C PRO A 179 21.60 16.51 9.42
N VAL A 180 21.06 17.66 9.77
CA VAL A 180 21.46 18.46 10.94
C VAL A 180 20.43 18.37 12.06
N ARG A 181 19.14 18.52 11.72
CA ARG A 181 18.04 18.46 12.67
C ARG A 181 16.71 18.17 12.00
N ILE A 182 15.78 17.67 12.79
CA ILE A 182 14.37 17.66 12.41
C ILE A 182 13.84 19.08 12.57
N ASP A 183 13.29 19.63 11.48
CA ASP A 183 12.68 20.96 11.48
C ASP A 183 11.22 20.89 11.91
N THR A 184 10.44 20.03 11.25
CA THR A 184 8.99 19.92 11.47
C THR A 184 8.54 18.49 11.39
N ILE A 185 7.61 18.10 12.26
CA ILE A 185 6.83 16.87 12.18
C ILE A 185 5.36 17.22 12.18
N VAL A 186 4.61 16.68 11.21
CA VAL A 186 3.15 16.75 11.18
C VAL A 186 2.61 15.32 11.19
N VAL A 187 1.63 15.06 12.06
CA VAL A 187 0.86 13.81 12.09
C VAL A 187 -0.62 14.14 12.05
N SER A 188 -1.33 13.58 11.09
CA SER A 188 -2.79 13.64 11.00
C SER A 188 -3.34 12.24 11.14
N THR A 189 -4.39 12.07 11.93
CA THR A 189 -5.01 10.76 12.12
C THR A 189 -6.54 10.86 12.11
N GLN A 190 -7.18 9.86 11.55
CA GLN A 190 -8.59 9.61 11.74
C GLN A 190 -8.80 9.14 13.18
N HIS A 191 -9.83 9.61 13.84
CA HIS A 191 -10.13 9.29 15.22
C HIS A 191 -11.64 9.25 15.48
N ASP A 192 -12.02 8.65 16.59
CA ASP A 192 -13.41 8.72 17.09
C ASP A 192 -13.75 10.15 17.49
N GLU A 193 -15.04 10.47 17.49
CA GLU A 193 -15.50 11.79 17.96
C GLU A 193 -15.13 11.96 19.44
N PHE A 194 -14.53 13.08 19.75
CA PHE A 194 -14.31 13.47 21.14
C PHE A 194 -15.64 13.98 21.72
N ILE A 195 -16.04 13.39 22.83
CA ILE A 195 -17.20 13.80 23.61
C ILE A 195 -16.82 14.97 24.53
#